data_b5ea9f365402338ed7884587f7b6a70a
#
_entry.id   b5ea9f365402338ed7884587f7b6a70a
#
_cell.length_a   1.000
_cell.length_b   1.000
_cell.length_c   1.000
_cell.angle_alpha   90.00
_cell.angle_beta   90.00
_cell.angle_gamma   90.00
#
_symmetry.space_group_name_H-M   'P 1'
#
loop_
_entity.id
_entity.type
_entity.pdbx_description
1 polymer ?
#
loop_
_entity_poly.entity_id
_entity_poly.type
_entity_poly.pdbx_seq_one_letter_code
_entity_poly.pdbx_strand_id
1 'polypeptide(L)'
;MSNTRIERDSMGELRVPEAALYGAQTQRAVDNFPISHQRMPAQFIRALILAKAAAAQANVELKQISAAQGEAIVEAAQILLTGDFMEHFPVDIFQTGSG
;
A
#
# COMPACT_ATOMS: atom_id res chain seq x y z
N MET A 1 -6.78 -22.62 -5.55
CA MET A 1 -5.69 -22.38 -4.59
C MET A 1 -5.02 -21.07 -4.90
N SER A 2 -4.89 -20.23 -3.90
CA SER A 2 -4.19 -18.97 -4.10
C SER A 2 -2.68 -19.20 -3.97
N ASN A 3 -1.92 -18.66 -4.89
CA ASN A 3 -0.48 -18.67 -4.83
C ASN A 3 0.01 -17.60 -3.86
N THR A 4 1.08 -17.90 -3.16
CA THR A 4 1.71 -16.95 -2.25
C THR A 4 3.18 -16.79 -2.60
N ARG A 5 3.75 -15.68 -2.16
CA ARG A 5 5.19 -15.46 -2.20
C ARG A 5 5.70 -15.18 -0.79
N ILE A 6 6.98 -15.33 -0.57
CA ILE A 6 7.60 -15.02 0.71
C ILE A 6 8.08 -13.57 0.68
N GLU A 7 7.69 -12.80 1.71
CA GLU A 7 8.18 -11.46 1.97
C GLU A 7 8.84 -11.43 3.34
N ARG A 8 9.67 -10.42 3.56
CA ARG A 8 10.47 -10.37 4.78
C ARG A 8 10.48 -8.95 5.34
N ASP A 9 10.41 -8.84 6.67
CA ASP A 9 10.65 -7.60 7.39
C ASP A 9 11.56 -7.88 8.59
N SER A 10 11.71 -6.91 9.48
CA SER A 10 12.58 -7.06 10.66
C SER A 10 12.12 -8.15 11.62
N MET A 11 10.87 -8.61 11.51
CA MET A 11 10.31 -9.67 12.36
C MET A 11 10.40 -11.05 11.73
N GLY A 12 10.92 -11.16 10.52
CA GLY A 12 11.11 -12.44 9.85
C GLY A 12 10.32 -12.56 8.56
N GLU A 13 10.21 -13.81 8.08
CA GLU A 13 9.52 -14.12 6.84
C GLU A 13 8.05 -14.43 7.08
N LEU A 14 7.22 -14.13 6.09
CA LEU A 14 5.81 -14.52 6.08
C LEU A 14 5.34 -14.61 4.63
N ARG A 15 4.18 -15.27 4.45
CA ARG A 15 3.60 -15.44 3.13
C ARG A 15 2.61 -14.33 2.84
N VAL A 16 2.68 -13.82 1.61
CA VAL A 16 1.80 -12.76 1.09
C VAL A 16 1.18 -13.28 -0.20
N PRO A 17 -0.08 -12.96 -0.51
CA PRO A 17 -0.66 -13.36 -1.80
C PRO A 17 0.21 -12.90 -2.96
N GLU A 18 0.42 -13.78 -3.94
CA GLU A 18 1.31 -13.50 -5.07
C GLU A 18 0.93 -12.24 -5.82
N ALA A 19 -0.36 -12.01 -6.02
CA ALA A 19 -0.86 -10.86 -6.78
C ALA A 19 -0.93 -9.57 -5.98
N ALA A 20 -0.73 -9.61 -4.65
CA ALA A 20 -0.84 -8.43 -3.81
C ALA A 20 0.31 -7.46 -4.06
N LEU A 21 0.01 -6.18 -4.05
CA LEU A 21 1.00 -5.13 -4.22
C LEU A 21 1.60 -4.66 -2.89
N TYR A 22 1.10 -5.20 -1.77
CA TYR A 22 1.65 -4.90 -0.45
C TYR A 22 2.67 -5.96 -0.04
N GLY A 23 3.43 -5.64 0.99
CA GLY A 23 4.50 -6.51 1.48
C GLY A 23 4.25 -7.06 2.87
N ALA A 24 5.35 -7.37 3.57
CA ALA A 24 5.31 -8.06 4.86
C ALA A 24 4.56 -7.30 5.94
N GLN A 25 4.79 -6.00 6.08
CA GLN A 25 4.19 -5.24 7.17
C GLN A 25 2.67 -5.16 7.06
N THR A 26 2.16 -4.95 5.84
CA THR A 26 0.72 -4.93 5.62
C THR A 26 0.10 -6.30 5.91
N GLN A 27 0.76 -7.38 5.47
CA GLN A 27 0.26 -8.72 5.78
C GLN A 27 0.21 -8.98 7.28
N ARG A 28 1.22 -8.52 8.04
CA ARG A 28 1.18 -8.65 9.50
C ARG A 28 0.03 -7.89 10.12
N ALA A 29 -0.27 -6.70 9.60
CA ALA A 29 -1.40 -5.92 10.09
C ALA A 29 -2.72 -6.64 9.84
N VAL A 30 -2.86 -7.25 8.67
CA VAL A 30 -4.06 -8.06 8.35
C VAL A 30 -4.19 -9.23 9.33
N ASP A 31 -3.07 -9.92 9.58
CA ASP A 31 -3.08 -11.09 10.46
C ASP A 31 -3.32 -10.71 11.92
N ASN A 32 -2.80 -9.55 12.36
CA ASN A 32 -2.88 -9.12 13.76
C ASN A 32 -4.18 -8.41 14.12
N PHE A 33 -4.90 -7.85 13.15
CA PHE A 33 -6.09 -7.05 13.42
C PHE A 33 -7.32 -7.54 12.63
N PRO A 34 -7.73 -8.82 12.78
CA PRO A 34 -8.94 -9.31 12.13
C PRO A 34 -10.17 -8.97 12.99
N ILE A 35 -10.50 -7.69 13.11
CA ILE A 35 -11.44 -7.20 14.11
C ILE A 35 -12.84 -7.03 13.52
N SER A 36 -13.01 -6.16 12.53
CA SER A 36 -14.31 -5.82 11.99
C SER A 36 -14.60 -6.47 10.65
N HIS A 37 -13.56 -6.94 9.94
CA HIS A 37 -13.60 -7.39 8.55
C HIS A 37 -14.03 -6.29 7.58
N GLN A 38 -13.91 -5.03 8.01
CA GLN A 38 -14.18 -3.87 7.18
C GLN A 38 -12.86 -3.20 6.83
N ARG A 39 -12.71 -2.89 5.55
CA ARG A 39 -11.54 -2.16 5.06
C ARG A 39 -11.75 -0.67 5.24
N MET A 40 -10.65 0.09 5.11
CA MET A 40 -10.73 1.54 5.08
C MET A 40 -11.63 1.98 3.92
N PRO A 41 -12.38 3.10 4.07
CA PRO A 41 -13.24 3.59 2.99
C PRO A 41 -12.44 3.84 1.71
N ALA A 42 -13.05 3.47 0.57
CA ALA A 42 -12.38 3.62 -0.73
C ALA A 42 -11.96 5.07 -1.01
N GLN A 43 -12.78 6.04 -0.64
CA GLN A 43 -12.45 7.44 -0.86
C GLN A 43 -11.26 7.89 -0.02
N PHE A 44 -11.12 7.36 1.20
CA PHE A 44 -9.96 7.64 2.04
C PHE A 44 -8.68 7.09 1.40
N ILE A 45 -8.72 5.85 0.92
CA ILE A 45 -7.58 5.24 0.24
C ILE A 45 -7.23 6.00 -1.03
N ARG A 46 -8.25 6.41 -1.80
CA ARG A 46 -8.05 7.23 -2.99
C ARG A 46 -7.32 8.52 -2.66
N ALA A 47 -7.73 9.19 -1.59
CA ALA A 47 -7.08 10.41 -1.13
C ALA A 47 -5.62 10.18 -0.73
N LEU A 48 -5.33 9.06 -0.06
CA LEU A 48 -3.96 8.70 0.30
C LEU A 48 -3.09 8.48 -0.93
N ILE A 49 -3.61 7.79 -1.94
CA ILE A 49 -2.89 7.55 -3.20
C ILE A 49 -2.56 8.88 -3.88
N LEU A 50 -3.55 9.79 -3.95
CA LEU A 50 -3.34 11.11 -4.53
C LEU A 50 -2.32 11.93 -3.72
N ALA A 51 -2.36 11.84 -2.39
CA ALA A 51 -1.39 12.52 -1.53
C ALA A 51 0.03 12.00 -1.77
N LYS A 52 0.19 10.70 -1.97
CA LYS A 52 1.50 10.10 -2.27
C LYS A 52 2.04 10.59 -3.63
N ALA A 53 1.18 10.68 -4.64
CA ALA A 53 1.58 11.20 -5.94
C ALA A 53 2.01 12.67 -5.84
N ALA A 54 1.26 13.48 -5.12
CA ALA A 54 1.59 14.89 -4.91
C ALA A 54 2.91 15.04 -4.15
N ALA A 55 3.10 14.24 -3.11
CA ALA A 55 4.34 14.25 -2.32
C ALA A 55 5.54 13.84 -3.18
N ALA A 56 5.37 12.86 -4.07
CA ALA A 56 6.44 12.44 -4.97
C ALA A 56 6.85 13.60 -5.89
N GLN A 57 5.90 14.32 -6.46
CA GLN A 57 6.19 15.47 -7.32
C GLN A 57 6.92 16.57 -6.56
N ALA A 58 6.45 16.89 -5.35
CA ALA A 58 7.10 17.89 -4.52
C ALA A 58 8.53 17.48 -4.16
N ASN A 59 8.74 16.22 -3.82
CA ASN A 59 10.06 15.73 -3.44
C ASN A 59 11.04 15.69 -4.61
N VAL A 60 10.57 15.47 -5.83
CA VAL A 60 11.41 15.62 -7.03
C VAL A 60 11.87 17.07 -7.16
N GLU A 61 10.95 18.03 -7.03
CA GLU A 61 11.30 19.45 -7.12
C GLU A 61 12.27 19.88 -6.03
N LEU A 62 12.13 19.31 -4.83
CA LEU A 62 13.01 19.56 -3.70
C LEU A 62 14.31 18.75 -3.76
N LYS A 63 14.48 17.92 -4.78
CA LYS A 63 15.64 17.05 -4.98
C LYS A 63 15.85 16.04 -3.86
N GLN A 64 14.76 15.64 -3.19
CA GLN A 64 14.79 14.62 -2.15
C GLN A 64 14.73 13.19 -2.74
N ILE A 65 14.14 13.04 -3.91
CA ILE A 65 14.16 11.82 -4.69
C ILE A 65 14.47 12.14 -6.14
N SER A 66 14.92 11.14 -6.89
CA SER A 66 15.23 11.33 -8.30
C SER A 66 13.96 11.51 -9.13
N ALA A 67 14.11 12.14 -10.32
CA ALA A 67 13.00 12.26 -11.26
C ALA A 67 12.45 10.89 -11.65
N ALA A 68 13.32 9.90 -11.85
CA ALA A 68 12.90 8.54 -12.21
C ALA A 68 12.06 7.90 -11.10
N GLN A 69 12.46 8.08 -9.84
CA GLN A 69 11.68 7.58 -8.70
C GLN A 69 10.32 8.26 -8.60
N GLY A 70 10.29 9.58 -8.78
CA GLY A 70 9.03 10.34 -8.74
C GLY A 70 8.08 9.92 -9.84
N GLU A 71 8.58 9.74 -11.05
CA GLU A 71 7.77 9.28 -12.19
C GLU A 71 7.18 7.89 -11.92
N ALA A 72 7.99 6.98 -11.36
CA ALA A 72 7.53 5.63 -11.04
C ALA A 72 6.40 5.66 -10.00
N ILE A 73 6.53 6.50 -8.97
CA ILE A 73 5.51 6.63 -7.93
C ILE A 73 4.21 7.20 -8.52
N VAL A 74 4.29 8.26 -9.30
CA VAL A 74 3.11 8.88 -9.92
C VAL A 74 2.43 7.91 -10.87
N GLU A 75 3.20 7.19 -11.68
CA GLU A 75 2.65 6.19 -12.60
C GLU A 75 1.94 5.07 -11.83
N ALA A 76 2.56 4.55 -10.77
CA ALA A 76 1.94 3.52 -9.94
C ALA A 76 0.63 4.02 -9.32
N ALA A 77 0.61 5.28 -8.84
CA ALA A 77 -0.61 5.88 -8.30
C ALA A 77 -1.72 5.95 -9.35
N GLN A 78 -1.40 6.36 -10.57
CA GLN A 78 -2.38 6.42 -11.66
C GLN A 78 -2.93 5.06 -12.01
N ILE A 79 -2.09 4.03 -12.07
CA ILE A 79 -2.52 2.66 -12.34
C ILE A 79 -3.48 2.19 -11.26
N LEU A 80 -3.16 2.43 -10.00
CA LEU A 80 -4.06 2.06 -8.89
C LEU A 80 -5.41 2.76 -9.00
N LEU A 81 -5.41 4.06 -9.30
CA LEU A 81 -6.65 4.83 -9.34
C LEU A 81 -7.56 4.48 -10.50
N THR A 82 -7.04 3.88 -11.57
CA THR A 82 -7.83 3.50 -12.74
C THR A 82 -8.41 2.09 -12.65
N GLY A 83 -7.98 1.31 -11.66
CA GLY A 83 -8.40 -0.09 -11.50
C GLY A 83 -9.16 -0.32 -10.20
N ASP A 84 -9.39 -1.59 -9.90
CA ASP A 84 -9.93 -2.01 -8.61
C ASP A 84 -8.77 -2.12 -7.63
N PHE A 85 -8.50 -1.03 -6.92
CA PHE A 85 -7.33 -0.93 -6.06
C PHE A 85 -7.55 -1.46 -4.64
N MET A 86 -8.81 -1.64 -4.21
CA MET A 86 -9.10 -1.93 -2.79
C MET A 86 -8.53 -3.26 -2.32
N GLU A 87 -8.35 -4.23 -3.20
CA GLU A 87 -7.75 -5.52 -2.82
C GLU A 87 -6.30 -5.38 -2.34
N HIS A 88 -5.62 -4.29 -2.70
CA HIS A 88 -4.24 -4.02 -2.29
C HIS A 88 -4.16 -3.21 -0.99
N PHE A 89 -5.30 -2.88 -0.38
CA PHE A 89 -5.39 -2.14 0.87
C PHE A 89 -6.29 -2.88 1.84
N PRO A 90 -5.85 -4.04 2.33
CA PRO A 90 -6.71 -5.00 3.03
C PRO A 90 -6.81 -4.78 4.55
N VAL A 91 -6.12 -3.78 5.10
CA VAL A 91 -6.10 -3.60 6.56
C VAL A 91 -7.47 -3.21 7.09
N ASP A 92 -7.76 -3.69 8.30
CA ASP A 92 -9.01 -3.41 8.99
C ASP A 92 -9.07 -1.94 9.41
N ILE A 93 -10.30 -1.39 9.51
CA ILE A 93 -10.47 0.00 9.95
C ILE A 93 -9.96 0.22 11.38
N PHE A 94 -9.83 -0.85 12.17
CA PHE A 94 -9.29 -0.81 13.53
C PHE A 94 -7.81 -1.17 13.59
N GLN A 95 -7.08 -0.96 12.49
CA GLN A 95 -5.63 -1.08 12.47
C GLN A 95 -4.99 -0.06 13.43
N THR A 96 -3.66 -0.11 13.61
CA THR A 96 -2.99 0.71 14.64
C THR A 96 -3.22 2.21 14.53
N GLY A 97 -3.52 2.72 13.35
CA GLY A 97 -3.78 4.14 13.14
C GLY A 97 -2.54 5.03 13.09
N SER A 98 -1.37 4.43 13.00
CA SER A 98 -0.11 5.18 12.98
C SER A 98 0.20 5.87 11.64
N GLY A 99 -0.70 5.79 10.71
CA GLY A 99 -0.56 6.44 9.41
C GLY A 99 0.30 5.73 8.43
#